data_841199a37e8b985c98841bb433cbe243
#
_entry.id   841199a37e8b985c98841bb433cbe243
#
_cell.length_a   1.000
_cell.length_b   1.000
_cell.length_c   1.000
_cell.angle_alpha   90.00
_cell.angle_beta   90.00
_cell.angle_gamma   90.00
#
_symmetry.space_group_name_H-M   'P 1'
#
loop_
_entity.id
_entity.type
_entity.pdbx_description
1 polymer ?
#
loop_
_entity_poly.entity_id
_entity_poly.type
_entity_poly.pdbx_seq_one_letter_code
_entity_poly.pdbx_strand_id
1 'polypeptide(L)'
;MVYECGAARPPHGPDVIIEAIGLPETFRGAVEEVAFTGRIVYIGYAKEPIAYETKLFVQKELDIMGSRNALPEDFREVIAMLERGGFPVERAISAVVEMQETPRILTEWSSTPAAFTKILVQVRP
;
A
#
# COMPACT_ATOMS: atom_id res chain seq x y z
N MET A 1 8.91 -2.90 1.79
CA MET A 1 8.03 -3.46 2.83
C MET A 1 7.88 -2.42 3.93
N VAL A 2 6.69 -1.88 4.11
CA VAL A 2 6.44 -0.88 5.15
C VAL A 2 5.95 -1.65 6.37
N TYR A 3 6.82 -1.77 7.37
CA TYR A 3 6.38 -2.22 8.69
C TYR A 3 5.82 -1.02 9.43
N GLU A 4 4.62 -1.13 9.95
CA GLU A 4 4.11 -0.10 10.83
C GLU A 4 4.98 0.04 12.07
N CYS A 5 5.26 1.28 12.33
CA CYS A 5 6.13 1.78 13.35
C CYS A 5 5.66 1.39 14.76
N GLY A 6 6.56 0.82 15.55
CA GLY A 6 6.47 0.82 17.01
C GLY A 6 6.32 -0.54 17.69
N ALA A 7 5.99 -1.59 16.98
CA ALA A 7 6.03 -2.93 17.55
C ALA A 7 7.33 -3.65 17.15
N ALA A 8 8.00 -4.27 18.10
CA ALA A 8 9.08 -5.21 17.79
C ALA A 8 8.54 -6.27 16.81
N ARG A 9 9.35 -6.63 15.79
CA ARG A 9 8.98 -7.67 14.82
C ARG A 9 8.54 -8.92 15.60
N PRO A 10 7.31 -9.43 15.38
CA PRO A 10 6.86 -10.63 16.07
C PRO A 10 7.81 -11.79 15.75
N PRO A 11 8.14 -12.66 16.70
CA PRO A 11 9.10 -13.75 16.50
C PRO A 11 8.66 -14.74 15.39
N HIS A 12 7.37 -14.74 15.05
CA HIS A 12 6.77 -15.64 14.05
C HIS A 12 6.29 -14.93 12.77
N GLY A 13 6.62 -13.65 12.60
CA GLY A 13 6.12 -12.81 11.50
C GLY A 13 4.81 -12.10 11.82
N PRO A 14 4.33 -11.20 10.95
CA PRO A 14 3.05 -10.51 11.12
C PRO A 14 1.87 -11.42 10.78
N ASP A 15 0.77 -11.30 11.52
CA ASP A 15 -0.47 -12.05 11.26
C ASP A 15 -1.17 -11.59 9.97
N VAL A 16 -0.99 -10.32 9.59
CA VAL A 16 -1.57 -9.73 8.37
C VAL A 16 -0.50 -8.96 7.62
N ILE A 17 -0.38 -9.24 6.33
CA ILE A 17 0.45 -8.45 5.40
C ILE A 17 -0.44 -7.84 4.32
N ILE A 18 -0.28 -6.54 4.11
CA ILE A 18 -0.88 -5.82 2.98
C ILE A 18 0.25 -5.48 2.00
N GLU A 19 0.22 -6.09 0.83
CA GLU A 19 1.14 -5.79 -0.26
C GLU A 19 0.51 -4.74 -1.16
N ALA A 20 1.12 -3.55 -1.22
CA ALA A 20 0.61 -2.39 -1.96
C ALA A 20 1.68 -1.73 -2.85
N ILE A 21 2.81 -2.40 -3.08
CA ILE A 21 3.93 -1.90 -3.88
C ILE A 21 3.84 -2.40 -5.32
N GLY A 22 3.51 -3.68 -5.51
CA GLY A 22 3.34 -4.28 -6.82
C GLY A 22 4.63 -4.80 -7.45
N LEU A 23 5.68 -5.06 -6.67
CA LEU A 23 6.93 -5.63 -7.16
C LEU A 23 7.00 -7.15 -6.93
N PRO A 24 7.63 -7.92 -7.83
CA PRO A 24 7.74 -9.38 -7.66
C PRO A 24 8.37 -9.81 -6.33
N GLU A 25 9.37 -9.08 -5.86
CA GLU A 25 10.03 -9.35 -4.57
C GLU A 25 9.13 -9.09 -3.38
N THR A 26 8.26 -8.06 -3.42
CA THR A 26 7.34 -7.77 -2.31
C THR A 26 6.19 -8.77 -2.26
N PHE A 27 5.74 -9.24 -3.42
CA PHE A 27 4.76 -10.34 -3.49
C PHE A 27 5.29 -11.63 -2.88
N ARG A 28 6.51 -12.06 -3.25
CA ARG A 28 7.13 -13.26 -2.66
C ARG A 28 7.42 -13.07 -1.18
N GLY A 29 7.99 -11.92 -0.82
CA GLY A 29 8.31 -11.58 0.56
C GLY A 29 7.09 -11.61 1.48
N ALA A 30 5.90 -11.23 0.98
CA ALA A 30 4.68 -11.34 1.76
C ALA A 30 4.38 -12.79 2.18
N VAL A 31 4.57 -13.75 1.29
CA VAL A 31 4.35 -15.19 1.60
C VAL A 31 5.43 -15.74 2.54
N GLU A 32 6.67 -15.29 2.37
CA GLU A 32 7.80 -15.73 3.19
C GLU A 32 7.73 -15.20 4.62
N GLU A 33 7.29 -13.95 4.79
CA GLU A 33 7.32 -13.21 6.06
C GLU A 33 6.07 -13.37 6.92
N VAL A 34 4.90 -13.66 6.32
CA VAL A 34 3.65 -13.81 7.07
C VAL A 34 3.73 -14.97 8.06
N ALA A 35 3.11 -14.82 9.23
CA ALA A 35 3.01 -15.86 10.24
C ALA A 35 2.24 -17.10 9.74
N PHE A 36 2.35 -18.21 10.46
CA PHE A 36 1.47 -19.37 10.27
C PHE A 36 0.02 -18.96 10.52
N THR A 37 -0.91 -19.49 9.75
CA THR A 37 -2.34 -19.13 9.73
C THR A 37 -2.59 -17.64 9.43
N GLY A 38 -1.60 -16.96 8.86
CA GLY A 38 -1.65 -15.54 8.58
C GLY A 38 -2.42 -15.22 7.29
N ARG A 39 -2.66 -13.93 7.12
CA ARG A 39 -3.44 -13.39 6.01
C ARG A 39 -2.62 -12.45 5.16
N ILE A 40 -2.72 -12.59 3.84
CA ILE A 40 -2.09 -11.69 2.88
C ILE A 40 -3.17 -11.02 2.05
N VAL A 41 -3.12 -9.70 1.91
CA VAL A 41 -4.00 -8.93 1.03
C VAL A 41 -3.15 -8.23 -0.03
N TYR A 42 -3.33 -8.62 -1.29
CA TYR A 42 -2.68 -7.98 -2.42
C TYR A 42 -3.54 -6.83 -2.94
N ILE A 43 -3.01 -5.61 -2.84
CA ILE A 43 -3.53 -4.39 -3.45
C ILE A 43 -2.60 -3.96 -4.60
N GLY A 44 -1.30 -4.24 -4.47
CA GLY A 44 -0.29 -3.98 -5.48
C GLY A 44 -0.58 -4.73 -6.78
N TYR A 45 -0.12 -4.19 -7.89
CA TYR A 45 -0.36 -4.74 -9.23
C TYR A 45 0.96 -4.98 -9.95
N ALA A 46 1.40 -6.23 -10.00
CA ALA A 46 2.55 -6.61 -10.82
C ALA A 46 2.13 -6.82 -12.28
N LYS A 47 2.93 -6.33 -13.21
CA LYS A 47 2.70 -6.49 -14.65
C LYS A 47 3.09 -7.87 -15.15
N GLU A 48 4.13 -8.46 -14.55
CA GLU A 48 4.68 -9.76 -14.93
C GLU A 48 4.16 -10.87 -14.01
N PRO A 49 4.04 -12.11 -14.53
CA PRO A 49 3.73 -13.27 -13.71
C PRO A 49 4.75 -13.47 -12.59
N ILE A 50 4.27 -13.84 -11.42
CA ILE A 50 5.11 -14.08 -10.24
C ILE A 50 5.06 -15.56 -9.88
N ALA A 51 6.23 -16.19 -9.81
CA ALA A 51 6.35 -17.57 -9.34
C ALA A 51 6.40 -17.62 -7.82
N TYR A 52 5.68 -18.57 -7.22
CA TYR A 52 5.64 -18.83 -5.78
C TYR A 52 6.02 -20.27 -5.46
N GLU A 53 6.60 -20.46 -4.30
CA GLU A 53 6.68 -21.78 -3.68
C GLU A 53 5.34 -22.12 -3.02
N THR A 54 4.42 -22.72 -3.77
CA THR A 54 3.06 -23.01 -3.29
C THR A 54 2.99 -23.90 -2.06
N LYS A 55 4.08 -24.66 -1.79
CA LYS A 55 4.22 -25.44 -0.54
C LYS A 55 4.06 -24.56 0.72
N LEU A 56 4.49 -23.27 0.65
CA LEU A 56 4.38 -22.34 1.78
C LEU A 56 2.92 -21.99 2.09
N PHE A 57 2.05 -21.96 1.08
CA PHE A 57 0.62 -21.70 1.29
C PHE A 57 -0.01 -22.78 2.15
N VAL A 58 0.33 -24.04 1.85
CA VAL A 58 -0.19 -25.21 2.57
C VAL A 58 0.48 -25.35 3.94
N GLN A 59 1.82 -25.23 4.00
CA GLN A 59 2.55 -25.38 5.25
C GLN A 59 2.19 -24.33 6.30
N LYS A 60 1.92 -23.11 5.86
CA LYS A 60 1.54 -22.01 6.76
C LYS A 60 0.03 -21.83 6.91
N GLU A 61 -0.79 -22.59 6.18
CA GLU A 61 -2.27 -22.47 6.19
C GLU A 61 -2.73 -21.03 5.92
N LEU A 62 -2.25 -20.43 4.81
CA LEU A 62 -2.42 -19.01 4.52
C LEU A 62 -3.79 -18.67 3.90
N ASP A 63 -4.37 -17.56 4.37
CA ASP A 63 -5.42 -16.84 3.64
C ASP A 63 -4.78 -15.84 2.67
N ILE A 64 -5.00 -16.01 1.37
CA ILE A 64 -4.48 -15.10 0.33
C ILE A 64 -5.66 -14.47 -0.41
N MET A 65 -5.71 -13.14 -0.40
CA MET A 65 -6.81 -12.37 -0.99
C MET A 65 -6.28 -11.27 -1.89
N GLY A 66 -7.07 -10.92 -2.90
CA GLY A 66 -6.90 -9.70 -3.67
C GLY A 66 -7.92 -8.64 -3.24
N SER A 67 -7.52 -7.38 -3.26
CA SER A 67 -8.42 -6.25 -3.05
C SER A 67 -8.27 -5.26 -4.19
N ARG A 68 -9.39 -4.81 -4.75
CA ARG A 68 -9.41 -3.83 -5.84
C ARG A 68 -10.68 -3.00 -5.79
N ASN A 69 -10.53 -1.73 -6.14
CA ASN A 69 -11.57 -0.71 -6.13
C ASN A 69 -12.06 -0.39 -4.70
N ALA A 70 -13.04 0.50 -4.63
CA ALA A 70 -13.70 0.90 -3.40
C ALA A 70 -15.20 1.06 -3.67
N LEU A 71 -16.00 0.68 -2.73
CA LEU A 71 -17.44 0.93 -2.71
C LEU A 71 -17.74 2.32 -2.15
N PRO A 72 -18.94 2.89 -2.37
CA PRO A 72 -19.32 4.15 -1.76
C PRO A 72 -19.22 4.16 -0.23
N GLU A 73 -19.42 3.01 0.41
CA GLU A 73 -19.29 2.82 1.85
C GLU A 73 -17.85 3.04 2.32
N ASP A 74 -16.86 2.49 1.59
CA ASP A 74 -15.44 2.65 1.91
C ASP A 74 -15.02 4.12 1.91
N PHE A 75 -15.52 4.90 0.94
CA PHE A 75 -15.30 6.36 0.91
C PHE A 75 -15.86 7.05 2.14
N ARG A 76 -17.06 6.69 2.58
CA ARG A 76 -17.67 7.28 3.79
C ARG A 76 -16.85 6.96 5.03
N GLU A 77 -16.37 5.73 5.16
CA GLU A 77 -15.54 5.30 6.29
C GLU A 77 -14.20 6.04 6.31
N VAL A 78 -13.55 6.19 5.15
CA VAL A 78 -12.30 6.95 5.02
C VAL A 78 -12.51 8.42 5.37
N ILE A 79 -13.58 9.06 4.87
CA ILE A 79 -13.91 10.45 5.21
C ILE A 79 -14.10 10.59 6.72
N ALA A 80 -14.90 9.73 7.34
CA ALA A 80 -15.13 9.76 8.77
C ALA A 80 -13.84 9.50 9.59
N MET A 81 -12.92 8.67 9.09
CA MET A 81 -11.60 8.47 9.70
C MET A 81 -10.76 9.75 9.62
N LEU A 82 -10.74 10.42 8.47
CA LEU A 82 -9.99 11.67 8.27
C LEU A 82 -10.54 12.80 9.18
N GLU A 83 -11.85 12.93 9.27
CA GLU A 83 -12.52 13.91 10.14
C GLU A 83 -12.19 13.72 11.62
N ARG A 84 -12.02 12.48 12.06
CA ARG A 84 -11.59 12.16 13.43
C ARG A 84 -10.08 12.38 13.67
N GLY A 85 -9.32 12.79 12.65
CA GLY A 85 -7.87 12.95 12.77
C GLY A 85 -7.11 11.62 12.90
N GLY A 86 -7.71 10.49 12.47
CA GLY A 86 -7.12 9.17 12.57
C GLY A 86 -5.99 8.88 11.57
N PHE A 87 -5.66 9.84 10.71
CA PHE A 87 -4.63 9.69 9.69
C PHE A 87 -3.78 10.95 9.56
N PRO A 88 -2.45 10.87 9.50
CA PRO A 88 -1.56 12.03 9.40
C PRO A 88 -1.52 12.59 7.97
N VAL A 89 -2.58 13.27 7.55
CA VAL A 89 -2.80 13.78 6.18
C VAL A 89 -1.60 14.61 5.69
N GLU A 90 -1.08 15.51 6.55
CA GLU A 90 0.05 16.38 6.21
C GLU A 90 1.31 15.60 5.84
N ARG A 91 1.53 14.43 6.45
CA ARG A 91 2.66 13.56 6.12
C ARG A 91 2.46 12.77 4.83
N ALA A 92 1.22 12.56 4.42
CA ALA A 92 0.87 11.83 3.20
C ALA A 92 0.89 12.72 1.96
N ILE A 93 0.71 14.04 2.10
CA ILE A 93 0.71 14.98 0.98
C ILE A 93 2.12 15.52 0.79
N SER A 94 2.76 15.15 -0.32
CA SER A 94 4.10 15.60 -0.68
C SER A 94 4.10 16.98 -1.35
N ALA A 95 3.04 17.31 -2.08
CA ALA A 95 2.91 18.60 -2.75
C ALA A 95 1.45 18.97 -3.00
N VAL A 96 1.17 20.26 -2.93
CA VAL A 96 -0.06 20.88 -3.43
C VAL A 96 0.35 21.90 -4.48
N VAL A 97 -0.12 21.76 -5.70
CA VAL A 97 0.30 22.59 -6.84
C VAL A 97 -0.91 23.16 -7.57
N GLU A 98 -0.70 24.28 -8.25
CA GLU A 98 -1.70 24.85 -9.15
C GLU A 98 -1.86 24.02 -10.42
N MET A 99 -3.00 24.15 -11.12
CA MET A 99 -3.31 23.42 -12.34
C MET A 99 -2.21 23.60 -13.42
N GLN A 100 -1.66 24.80 -13.55
CA GLN A 100 -0.63 25.14 -14.53
C GLN A 100 0.71 24.45 -14.27
N GLU A 101 0.99 24.05 -13.03
CA GLU A 101 2.19 23.35 -12.63
C GLU A 101 2.12 21.82 -12.81
N THR A 102 0.93 21.30 -13.12
CA THR A 102 0.69 19.87 -13.24
C THR A 102 1.67 19.16 -14.19
N PRO A 103 1.96 19.67 -15.40
CA PRO A 103 2.91 18.99 -16.29
C PRO A 103 4.31 18.89 -15.69
N ARG A 104 4.77 19.93 -15.01
CA ARG A 104 6.08 19.98 -14.35
C ARG A 104 6.18 18.94 -13.23
N ILE A 105 5.21 18.96 -12.31
CA ILE A 105 5.25 18.09 -11.13
C ILE A 105 5.09 16.61 -11.51
N LEU A 106 4.34 16.28 -12.55
CA LEU A 106 4.21 14.91 -13.07
C LEU A 106 5.53 14.41 -13.67
N THR A 107 6.27 15.29 -14.38
CA THR A 107 7.59 14.96 -14.91
C THR A 107 8.59 14.72 -13.79
N GLU A 108 8.58 15.55 -12.76
CA GLU A 108 9.41 15.40 -11.58
C GLU A 108 9.10 14.11 -10.81
N TRP A 109 7.81 13.81 -10.59
CA TRP A 109 7.38 12.54 -9.98
C TRP A 109 7.84 11.33 -10.79
N SER A 110 7.69 11.36 -12.10
CA SER A 110 8.15 10.28 -12.99
C SER A 110 9.66 10.02 -12.88
N SER A 111 10.46 11.05 -12.66
CA SER A 111 11.92 10.93 -12.54
C SER A 111 12.39 10.55 -11.13
N THR A 112 11.63 10.92 -10.10
CA THR A 112 11.96 10.66 -8.68
C THR A 112 10.75 10.14 -7.90
N PRO A 113 10.18 8.98 -8.25
CA PRO A 113 8.91 8.51 -7.68
C PRO A 113 8.96 8.32 -6.15
N ALA A 114 10.11 7.99 -5.59
CA ALA A 114 10.28 7.80 -4.15
C ALA A 114 10.18 9.10 -3.33
N ALA A 115 10.28 10.27 -3.96
CA ALA A 115 10.16 11.56 -3.28
C ALA A 115 8.70 11.98 -3.06
N PHE A 116 7.75 11.31 -3.70
CA PHE A 116 6.34 11.69 -3.67
C PHE A 116 5.45 10.54 -3.23
N THR A 117 4.57 10.80 -2.28
CA THR A 117 3.49 9.89 -1.87
C THR A 117 2.16 10.29 -2.49
N LYS A 118 1.76 11.55 -2.31
CA LYS A 118 0.52 12.10 -2.86
C LYS A 118 0.74 13.55 -3.33
N ILE A 119 0.33 13.82 -4.55
CA ILE A 119 0.30 15.16 -5.13
C ILE A 119 -1.16 15.58 -5.28
N LEU A 120 -1.50 16.75 -4.78
CA LEU A 120 -2.81 17.38 -4.98
C LEU A 120 -2.68 18.53 -5.97
N VAL A 121 -3.64 18.63 -6.88
CA VAL A 121 -3.74 19.74 -7.83
C VAL A 121 -4.94 20.61 -7.43
N GLN A 122 -4.68 21.88 -7.17
CA GLN A 122 -5.72 22.85 -6.86
C GLN A 122 -6.41 23.27 -8.14
N VAL A 123 -7.70 22.96 -8.25
CA VAL A 123 -8.51 23.21 -9.45
C VAL A 123 -9.23 24.55 -9.40
N ARG A 124 -9.38 25.12 -8.20
CA ARG A 124 -9.99 26.45 -7.97
C ARG A 124 -9.12 27.26 -7.03
N PRO A 125 -9.02 28.57 -7.23
CA PRO A 125 -8.35 29.46 -6.30
C PRO A 125 -9.07 29.54 -4.95
#